data_f2a5daa2966bfa5ab51a7742ac5f5e78
#
_entry.id   f2a5daa2966bfa5ab51a7742ac5f5e78
#
_cell.length_a   1.000
_cell.length_b   1.000
_cell.length_c   1.000
_cell.angle_alpha   90.00
_cell.angle_beta   90.00
_cell.angle_gamma   90.00
#
_symmetry.space_group_name_H-M   'P 1'
#
loop_
_entity.id
_entity.type
_entity.pdbx_description
1 polymer ?
#
loop_
_entity_poly.entity_id
_entity_poly.type
_entity_poly.pdbx_seq_one_letter_code
_entity_poly.pdbx_strand_id
1 'polypeptide(L)'
;MATFYPSITDEQAALIRSAAMFFVATADPQLAPGRDGAGPVNVSPRGGTPLHILAPNHVAFLDYVGSGNETARHSHAGGPITVMVCSFEEGEAAIVRLYGRARVTPLADSPLTETLLKTAAQELKASPRQVIEVEVERTMTSCGYGVPVMERVRERRVADRGRRYKETHSSNKKG
;
A
#
# COMPACT_ATOMS: atom_id res chain seq x y z
N MET A 1 23.92 -5.48 1.93
CA MET A 1 23.71 -6.10 3.26
C MET A 1 22.36 -5.59 3.77
N ALA A 2 21.59 -6.38 4.51
CA ALA A 2 20.33 -5.94 5.09
C ALA A 2 20.54 -5.58 6.57
N THR A 3 20.00 -4.44 7.01
CA THR A 3 20.10 -3.97 8.40
C THR A 3 18.69 -3.83 8.98
N PHE A 4 18.47 -4.40 10.17
CA PHE A 4 17.20 -4.35 10.89
C PHE A 4 17.22 -3.29 11.99
N TYR A 5 16.04 -2.68 12.22
CA TYR A 5 15.85 -1.67 13.25
C TYR A 5 14.53 -1.95 14.00
N PRO A 6 14.44 -1.56 15.29
CA PRO A 6 13.23 -1.75 16.09
C PRO A 6 12.09 -0.79 15.70
N SER A 7 12.39 0.28 14.98
CA SER A 7 11.45 1.33 14.56
C SER A 7 11.92 2.00 13.28
N ILE A 8 11.08 2.86 12.71
CA ILE A 8 11.39 3.67 11.53
C ILE A 8 12.48 4.68 11.90
N THR A 9 13.61 4.65 11.18
CA THR A 9 14.67 5.63 11.31
C THR A 9 14.39 6.91 10.51
N ASP A 10 15.13 7.98 10.74
CA ASP A 10 14.95 9.24 10.00
C ASP A 10 15.24 9.06 8.51
N GLU A 11 16.23 8.25 8.13
CA GLU A 11 16.54 7.92 6.74
C GLU A 11 15.40 7.14 6.07
N GLN A 12 14.86 6.14 6.77
CA GLN A 12 13.70 5.39 6.29
C GLN A 12 12.47 6.29 6.14
N ALA A 13 12.25 7.20 7.09
CA ALA A 13 11.16 8.15 7.07
C ALA A 13 11.29 9.14 5.89
N ALA A 14 12.50 9.57 5.56
CA ALA A 14 12.76 10.42 4.39
C ALA A 14 12.36 9.70 3.09
N LEU A 15 12.81 8.45 2.89
CA LEU A 15 12.45 7.64 1.73
C LEU A 15 10.94 7.38 1.65
N ILE A 16 10.29 7.06 2.78
CA ILE A 16 8.84 6.84 2.83
C ILE A 16 8.07 8.09 2.39
N ARG A 17 8.49 9.28 2.83
CA ARG A 17 7.82 10.54 2.49
C ARG A 17 8.02 10.98 1.04
N SER A 18 9.18 10.66 0.45
CA SER A 18 9.48 10.99 -0.95
C SER A 18 8.85 10.02 -1.95
N ALA A 19 8.50 8.82 -1.51
CA ALA A 19 8.04 7.76 -2.39
C ALA A 19 6.68 8.06 -3.03
N ALA A 20 6.60 7.97 -4.35
CA ALA A 20 5.37 8.14 -5.11
C ALA A 20 4.39 6.97 -4.98
N MET A 21 4.89 5.82 -4.55
CA MET A 21 4.12 4.59 -4.35
C MET A 21 4.80 3.68 -3.33
N PHE A 22 4.03 2.77 -2.78
CA PHE A 22 4.52 1.70 -1.92
C PHE A 22 3.83 0.38 -2.25
N PHE A 23 4.37 -0.71 -1.76
CA PHE A 23 3.80 -2.05 -1.94
C PHE A 23 3.31 -2.57 -0.59
N VAL A 24 2.18 -3.25 -0.63
CA VAL A 24 1.62 -3.93 0.54
C VAL A 24 1.54 -5.42 0.24
N ALA A 25 2.24 -6.20 1.03
CA ALA A 25 2.16 -7.66 1.02
C ALA A 25 1.46 -8.15 2.28
N THR A 26 0.53 -9.08 2.12
CA THR A 26 -0.18 -9.73 3.23
C THR A 26 -0.35 -11.22 2.95
N ALA A 27 -0.47 -12.02 4.00
CA ALA A 27 -0.77 -13.43 3.87
C ALA A 27 -1.94 -13.82 4.80
N ASP A 28 -2.74 -14.75 4.33
CA ASP A 28 -3.69 -15.44 5.21
C ASP A 28 -2.91 -16.26 6.24
N PRO A 29 -3.20 -16.15 7.56
CA PRO A 29 -2.40 -16.81 8.59
C PRO A 29 -2.50 -18.32 8.56
N GLN A 30 -3.54 -18.88 7.94
CA GLN A 30 -3.75 -20.31 7.74
C GLN A 30 -3.39 -20.77 6.33
N LEU A 31 -2.88 -19.87 5.49
CA LEU A 31 -2.63 -20.10 4.06
C LEU A 31 -3.87 -20.59 3.30
N ALA A 32 -5.05 -20.21 3.76
CA ALA A 32 -6.30 -20.56 3.10
C ALA A 32 -6.43 -19.82 1.75
N PRO A 33 -6.91 -20.49 0.70
CA PRO A 33 -7.14 -19.85 -0.60
C PRO A 33 -8.13 -18.68 -0.45
N GLY A 34 -7.91 -17.63 -1.24
CA GLY A 34 -8.82 -16.51 -1.35
C GLY A 34 -10.09 -16.87 -2.14
N ARG A 35 -10.99 -15.90 -2.27
CA ARG A 35 -12.16 -16.01 -3.14
C ARG A 35 -11.72 -16.13 -4.61
N ASP A 36 -12.50 -16.80 -5.41
CA ASP A 36 -12.34 -16.89 -6.87
C ASP A 36 -10.96 -17.43 -7.30
N GLY A 37 -10.36 -18.29 -6.49
CA GLY A 37 -9.06 -18.88 -6.78
C GLY A 37 -7.86 -17.98 -6.49
N ALA A 38 -8.05 -16.84 -5.83
CA ALA A 38 -6.95 -16.03 -5.35
C ALA A 38 -6.06 -16.81 -4.36
N GLY A 39 -4.75 -16.66 -4.46
CA GLY A 39 -3.81 -17.31 -3.57
C GLY A 39 -3.87 -16.78 -2.12
N PRO A 40 -3.25 -17.48 -1.18
CA PRO A 40 -3.21 -17.09 0.22
C PRO A 40 -2.28 -15.90 0.50
N VAL A 41 -1.50 -15.49 -0.48
CA VAL A 41 -0.58 -14.34 -0.40
C VAL A 41 -1.02 -13.28 -1.40
N ASN A 42 -1.07 -12.04 -0.93
CA ASN A 42 -1.37 -10.89 -1.78
C ASN A 42 -0.22 -9.91 -1.79
N VAL A 43 0.07 -9.36 -2.95
CA VAL A 43 0.99 -8.21 -3.11
C VAL A 43 0.31 -7.17 -3.99
N SER A 44 0.15 -5.95 -3.49
CA SER A 44 -0.48 -4.86 -4.23
C SER A 44 0.34 -3.58 -4.19
N PRO A 45 0.55 -2.91 -5.34
CA PRO A 45 1.08 -1.56 -5.38
C PRO A 45 0.01 -0.57 -4.88
N ARG A 46 0.46 0.45 -4.17
CA ARG A 46 -0.37 1.54 -3.66
C ARG A 46 0.23 2.87 -4.12
N GLY A 47 -0.55 3.64 -4.83
CA GLY A 47 -0.22 4.99 -5.28
C GLY A 47 -1.44 5.88 -5.13
N GLY A 48 -1.27 7.20 -5.29
CA GLY A 48 -2.33 8.19 -5.12
C GLY A 48 -2.76 8.42 -3.68
N THR A 49 -2.12 7.74 -2.75
CA THR A 49 -2.22 7.98 -1.30
C THR A 49 -0.82 7.84 -0.71
N PRO A 50 -0.37 8.78 0.11
CA PRO A 50 0.91 8.62 0.80
C PRO A 50 0.81 7.55 1.89
N LEU A 51 1.96 7.00 2.26
CA LEU A 51 2.12 6.24 3.49
C LEU A 51 2.43 7.23 4.61
N HIS A 52 1.48 7.41 5.53
CA HIS A 52 1.62 8.35 6.64
C HIS A 52 2.37 7.71 7.79
N ILE A 53 3.42 8.35 8.27
CA ILE A 53 4.12 7.97 9.50
C ILE A 53 3.46 8.74 10.63
N LEU A 54 2.74 8.03 11.50
CA LEU A 54 2.04 8.60 12.66
C LEU A 54 2.92 8.60 13.90
N ALA A 55 3.78 7.60 14.02
CA ALA A 55 4.76 7.42 15.08
C ALA A 55 5.91 6.54 14.58
N PRO A 56 7.03 6.40 15.28
CA PRO A 56 8.16 5.57 14.87
C PRO A 56 7.80 4.10 14.57
N ASN A 57 6.73 3.60 15.19
CA ASN A 57 6.23 2.23 15.01
C ASN A 57 4.79 2.19 14.49
N HIS A 58 4.28 3.29 13.89
CA HIS A 58 2.90 3.35 13.45
C HIS A 58 2.77 4.09 12.12
N VAL A 59 2.25 3.42 11.11
CA VAL A 59 1.95 4.02 9.81
C VAL A 59 0.50 3.78 9.42
N ALA A 60 -0.04 4.63 8.54
CA ALA A 60 -1.40 4.48 8.04
C ALA A 60 -1.51 4.92 6.58
N PHE A 61 -2.51 4.39 5.87
CA PHE A 61 -2.85 4.79 4.52
C PHE A 61 -4.33 4.58 4.22
N LEU A 62 -4.83 5.32 3.22
CA LEU A 62 -6.17 5.09 2.66
C LEU A 62 -6.17 3.88 1.73
N ASP A 63 -7.16 3.03 1.87
CA ASP A 63 -7.44 1.95 0.94
C ASP A 63 -8.68 2.28 0.11
N TYR A 64 -8.58 2.08 -1.19
CA TYR A 64 -9.60 2.44 -2.17
C TYR A 64 -10.39 1.23 -2.63
N VAL A 65 -11.62 1.47 -3.11
CA VAL A 65 -12.42 0.44 -3.75
C VAL A 65 -11.70 -0.06 -5.00
N GLY A 66 -11.46 -1.37 -5.05
CA GLY A 66 -10.78 -2.06 -6.13
C GLY A 66 -11.39 -3.43 -6.38
N SER A 67 -10.75 -4.24 -7.22
CA SER A 67 -11.20 -5.59 -7.59
C SER A 67 -11.15 -6.60 -6.45
N GLY A 68 -10.33 -6.36 -5.42
CA GLY A 68 -10.17 -7.24 -4.29
C GLY A 68 -10.14 -6.50 -2.96
N ASN A 69 -10.10 -7.24 -1.87
CA ASN A 69 -9.98 -6.76 -0.49
C ASN A 69 -9.10 -7.69 0.36
N GLU A 70 -8.12 -8.33 -0.27
CA GLU A 70 -7.29 -9.37 0.35
C GLU A 70 -6.49 -8.80 1.53
N THR A 71 -5.96 -7.57 1.41
CA THR A 71 -5.25 -6.89 2.50
C THR A 71 -6.11 -6.83 3.76
N ALA A 72 -7.38 -6.38 3.63
CA ALA A 72 -8.29 -6.30 4.77
C ALA A 72 -8.68 -7.70 5.28
N ARG A 73 -8.96 -8.64 4.38
CA ARG A 73 -9.32 -10.02 4.75
C ARG A 73 -8.20 -10.68 5.55
N HIS A 74 -6.95 -10.60 5.09
CA HIS A 74 -5.80 -11.17 5.79
C HIS A 74 -5.56 -10.47 7.14
N SER A 75 -5.72 -9.15 7.19
CA SER A 75 -5.57 -8.38 8.44
C SER A 75 -6.63 -8.74 9.47
N HIS A 76 -7.90 -8.87 9.07
CA HIS A 76 -8.98 -9.30 9.96
C HIS A 76 -8.78 -10.73 10.48
N ALA A 77 -8.16 -11.61 9.68
CA ALA A 77 -7.78 -12.95 10.11
C ALA A 77 -6.53 -12.97 11.01
N GLY A 78 -5.92 -11.81 11.30
CA GLY A 78 -4.71 -11.71 12.11
C GLY A 78 -3.42 -12.05 11.32
N GLY A 79 -3.47 -12.01 10.01
CA GLY A 79 -2.32 -12.27 9.14
C GLY A 79 -1.26 -11.17 9.21
N PRO A 80 0.00 -11.50 8.86
CA PRO A 80 1.08 -10.53 8.81
C PRO A 80 0.92 -9.55 7.64
N ILE A 81 1.51 -8.37 7.81
CA ILE A 81 1.65 -7.37 6.76
C ILE A 81 3.11 -6.95 6.61
N THR A 82 3.51 -6.72 5.37
CA THR A 82 4.76 -6.04 5.04
C THR A 82 4.43 -4.86 4.14
N VAL A 83 4.87 -3.67 4.53
CA VAL A 83 4.86 -2.50 3.67
C VAL A 83 6.28 -2.30 3.15
N MET A 84 6.43 -2.16 1.83
CA MET A 84 7.72 -1.96 1.18
C MET A 84 7.72 -0.67 0.39
N VAL A 85 8.77 0.11 0.58
CA VAL A 85 9.10 1.28 -0.22
C VAL A 85 10.45 1.05 -0.85
N CYS A 86 10.63 1.45 -2.09
CA CYS A 86 11.94 1.45 -2.76
C CYS A 86 12.17 2.78 -3.46
N SER A 87 13.43 3.19 -3.51
CA SER A 87 13.84 4.33 -4.31
C SER A 87 13.92 3.95 -5.79
N PHE A 88 13.45 4.84 -6.64
CA PHE A 88 13.63 4.80 -8.09
C PHE A 88 14.58 5.89 -8.56
N GLU A 89 15.14 6.68 -7.63
CA GLU A 89 16.00 7.81 -7.92
C GLU A 89 17.44 7.36 -8.20
N GLU A 90 18.12 8.14 -9.05
CA GLU A 90 19.54 7.93 -9.32
C GLU A 90 20.38 8.23 -8.07
N GLY A 91 21.32 7.35 -7.75
CA GLY A 91 22.23 7.54 -6.62
C GLY A 91 21.68 7.14 -5.25
N GLU A 92 20.41 6.78 -5.14
CA GLU A 92 19.77 6.40 -3.87
C GLU A 92 19.14 5.01 -3.92
N ALA A 93 19.96 3.98 -4.15
CA ALA A 93 19.49 2.60 -4.25
C ALA A 93 19.17 2.02 -2.87
N ALA A 94 17.92 2.18 -2.42
CA ALA A 94 17.47 1.70 -1.12
C ALA A 94 16.09 1.01 -1.20
N ILE A 95 15.90 -0.02 -0.37
CA ILE A 95 14.60 -0.64 -0.12
C ILE A 95 14.37 -0.64 1.38
N VAL A 96 13.22 -0.11 1.80
CA VAL A 96 12.75 -0.15 3.19
C VAL A 96 11.56 -1.10 3.28
N ARG A 97 11.56 -1.96 4.29
CA ARG A 97 10.42 -2.84 4.62
C ARG A 97 9.99 -2.61 6.06
N LEU A 98 8.71 -2.46 6.26
CA LEU A 98 8.05 -2.36 7.56
C LEU A 98 7.26 -3.66 7.76
N TYR A 99 7.59 -4.40 8.80
CA TYR A 99 6.94 -5.66 9.17
C TYR A 99 6.04 -5.44 10.37
N GLY A 100 4.83 -5.96 10.34
CA GLY A 100 3.91 -5.76 11.46
C GLY A 100 2.55 -6.39 11.30
N ARG A 101 1.57 -5.80 11.99
CA ARG A 101 0.15 -6.17 11.97
C ARG A 101 -0.69 -4.98 11.56
N ALA A 102 -1.78 -5.24 10.84
CA ALA A 102 -2.65 -4.16 10.41
C ALA A 102 -4.02 -4.24 11.08
N ARG A 103 -4.54 -3.05 11.39
CA ARG A 103 -5.94 -2.82 11.75
C ARG A 103 -6.63 -2.12 10.58
N VAL A 104 -7.81 -2.60 10.23
CA VAL A 104 -8.64 -2.06 9.16
C VAL A 104 -9.89 -1.43 9.78
N THR A 105 -10.12 -0.16 9.50
CA THR A 105 -11.24 0.59 10.07
C THR A 105 -12.02 1.26 8.93
N PRO A 106 -13.36 1.12 8.87
CA PRO A 106 -14.19 1.86 7.93
C PRO A 106 -13.93 3.37 8.04
N LEU A 107 -14.06 4.11 6.94
CA LEU A 107 -13.81 5.56 6.95
C LEU A 107 -14.63 6.29 8.00
N ALA A 108 -15.91 5.92 8.16
CA ALA A 108 -16.80 6.60 9.11
C ALA A 108 -16.35 6.44 10.57
N ASP A 109 -15.60 5.39 10.87
CA ASP A 109 -15.23 5.01 12.24
C ASP A 109 -13.77 5.36 12.58
N SER A 110 -12.98 5.78 11.59
CA SER A 110 -11.56 6.09 11.81
C SER A 110 -11.35 7.57 12.13
N PRO A 111 -10.67 7.88 13.24
CA PRO A 111 -10.31 9.26 13.59
C PRO A 111 -9.28 9.86 12.63
N LEU A 112 -8.62 9.05 11.83
CA LEU A 112 -7.59 9.48 10.88
C LEU A 112 -8.17 9.91 9.53
N THR A 113 -9.44 9.63 9.26
CA THR A 113 -10.06 9.81 7.95
C THR A 113 -9.86 11.21 7.38
N GLU A 114 -10.17 12.26 8.13
CA GLU A 114 -10.02 13.63 7.65
C GLU A 114 -8.57 13.98 7.32
N THR A 115 -7.63 13.54 8.15
CA THR A 115 -6.21 13.81 7.95
C THR A 115 -5.68 13.13 6.70
N LEU A 116 -6.04 11.87 6.50
CA LEU A 116 -5.57 11.10 5.35
C LEU A 116 -6.23 11.56 4.04
N LEU A 117 -7.48 11.98 4.07
CA LEU A 117 -8.19 12.49 2.89
C LEU A 117 -7.60 13.80 2.36
N LYS A 118 -7.04 14.65 3.23
CA LYS A 118 -6.40 15.92 2.81
C LYS A 118 -5.20 15.74 1.88
N THR A 119 -4.54 14.59 1.95
CA THR A 119 -3.33 14.29 1.18
C THR A 119 -3.58 13.31 0.02
N ALA A 120 -4.82 12.84 -0.13
CA ALA A 120 -5.20 11.93 -1.21
C ALA A 120 -5.17 12.64 -2.57
N ALA A 121 -4.61 11.98 -3.57
CA ALA A 121 -4.56 12.52 -4.94
C ALA A 121 -5.97 12.60 -5.53
N GLN A 122 -6.43 13.82 -5.80
CA GLN A 122 -7.78 14.08 -6.32
C GLN A 122 -7.96 13.58 -7.77
N GLU A 123 -6.87 13.48 -8.54
CA GLU A 123 -6.89 13.06 -9.93
C GLU A 123 -7.31 11.60 -10.13
N LEU A 124 -7.08 10.75 -9.13
CA LEU A 124 -7.42 9.33 -9.21
C LEU A 124 -8.92 9.05 -9.29
N LYS A 125 -9.78 9.96 -8.79
CA LYS A 125 -11.24 9.77 -8.67
C LYS A 125 -11.61 8.37 -8.16
N ALA A 126 -10.75 7.78 -7.32
CA ALA A 126 -11.01 6.51 -6.67
C ALA A 126 -11.75 6.79 -5.36
N SER A 127 -12.76 5.99 -5.05
CA SER A 127 -13.49 6.13 -3.79
C SER A 127 -12.72 5.42 -2.68
N PRO A 128 -12.25 6.13 -1.65
CA PRO A 128 -11.69 5.49 -0.48
C PRO A 128 -12.77 4.70 0.25
N ARG A 129 -12.43 3.58 0.86
CA ARG A 129 -13.38 2.71 1.58
C ARG A 129 -13.05 2.52 3.05
N GLN A 130 -11.76 2.54 3.38
CA GLN A 130 -11.28 2.23 4.73
C GLN A 130 -9.90 2.81 4.96
N VAL A 131 -9.54 2.94 6.23
CA VAL A 131 -8.19 3.25 6.70
C VAL A 131 -7.51 1.95 7.10
N ILE A 132 -6.26 1.79 6.69
CA ILE A 132 -5.40 0.70 7.14
C ILE A 132 -4.28 1.32 7.97
N GLU A 133 -4.24 0.95 9.25
CA GLU A 133 -3.19 1.30 10.19
C GLU A 133 -2.28 0.10 10.40
N VAL A 134 -0.98 0.31 10.40
CA VAL A 134 0.01 -0.77 10.61
C VAL A 134 0.81 -0.45 11.86
N GLU A 135 0.72 -1.34 12.83
CA GLU A 135 1.63 -1.41 13.97
C GLU A 135 2.90 -2.12 13.50
N VAL A 136 4.00 -1.36 13.48
CA VAL A 136 5.29 -1.82 12.97
C VAL A 136 6.09 -2.49 14.08
N GLU A 137 6.33 -3.78 13.96
CA GLU A 137 7.09 -4.58 14.92
C GLU A 137 8.60 -4.41 14.71
N ARG A 138 9.03 -4.21 13.47
CA ARG A 138 10.43 -3.96 13.08
C ARG A 138 10.50 -3.44 11.66
N THR A 139 11.63 -2.83 11.32
CA THR A 139 11.94 -2.37 9.98
C THR A 139 13.21 -2.98 9.45
N MET A 140 13.43 -2.88 8.13
CA MET A 140 14.65 -3.32 7.48
C MET A 140 14.99 -2.36 6.34
N THR A 141 16.27 -1.99 6.24
CA THR A 141 16.84 -1.36 5.05
C THR A 141 17.74 -2.37 4.33
N SER A 142 17.60 -2.46 3.02
CA SER A 142 18.49 -3.24 2.17
C SER A 142 18.85 -2.46 0.90
N CYS A 143 19.93 -2.87 0.22
CA CYS A 143 20.31 -2.23 -1.02
C CYS A 143 19.22 -2.44 -2.09
N GLY A 144 19.01 -1.39 -2.90
CA GLY A 144 18.03 -1.37 -3.99
C GLY A 144 18.62 -1.66 -5.37
N TYR A 145 19.77 -2.33 -5.46
CA TYR A 145 20.51 -2.51 -6.70
C TYR A 145 19.73 -3.17 -7.84
N GLY A 146 18.72 -3.98 -7.51
CA GLY A 146 17.83 -4.60 -8.48
C GLY A 146 16.62 -3.73 -8.88
N VAL A 147 16.47 -2.55 -8.27
CA VAL A 147 15.41 -1.60 -8.62
C VAL A 147 15.94 -0.66 -9.69
N PRO A 148 15.31 -0.58 -10.87
CA PRO A 148 15.77 0.33 -11.93
C PRO A 148 15.51 1.78 -11.55
N VAL A 149 16.33 2.69 -12.07
CA VAL A 149 16.03 4.12 -12.04
C VAL A 149 14.82 4.39 -12.93
N MET A 150 13.82 5.12 -12.43
CA MET A 150 12.60 5.44 -13.17
C MET A 150 12.16 6.87 -12.91
N GLU A 151 11.73 7.55 -13.96
CA GLU A 151 11.14 8.88 -13.87
C GLU A 151 9.62 8.77 -13.64
N ARG A 152 9.13 9.52 -12.66
CA ARG A 152 7.69 9.68 -12.44
C ARG A 152 7.12 10.72 -13.37
N VAL A 153 6.35 10.31 -14.37
CA VAL A 153 5.72 11.22 -15.31
C VAL A 153 4.48 11.91 -14.72
N ARG A 154 3.53 11.14 -14.19
CA ARG A 154 2.29 11.64 -13.57
C ARG A 154 1.46 10.52 -12.94
N GLU A 155 0.44 10.88 -12.18
CA GLU A 155 -0.60 9.94 -11.76
C GLU A 155 -1.46 9.47 -12.93
N ARG A 156 -2.01 8.24 -12.83
CA ARG A 156 -2.96 7.72 -13.81
C ARG A 156 -4.30 8.43 -13.67
N ARG A 157 -4.90 8.75 -14.80
CA ARG A 157 -6.26 9.28 -14.89
C ARG A 157 -7.26 8.16 -15.19
N VAL A 158 -8.55 8.43 -15.00
CA VAL A 158 -9.62 7.48 -15.38
C VAL A 158 -9.52 7.04 -16.86
N ALA A 159 -9.09 7.95 -17.74
CA ALA A 159 -8.86 7.65 -19.16
C ALA A 159 -7.74 6.65 -19.43
N ASP A 160 -6.82 6.49 -18.48
CA ASP A 160 -5.68 5.56 -18.59
C ASP A 160 -6.03 4.12 -18.20
N ARG A 161 -7.28 3.84 -17.85
CA ARG A 161 -7.75 2.47 -17.56
C ARG A 161 -7.58 1.59 -18.78
N GLY A 162 -6.98 0.42 -18.60
CA GLY A 162 -6.72 -0.53 -19.67
C GLY A 162 -8.00 -1.00 -20.39
N ARG A 163 -7.88 -1.40 -21.66
CA ARG A 163 -9.00 -1.79 -22.52
C ARG A 163 -9.86 -2.90 -21.90
N ARG A 164 -9.24 -3.97 -21.38
CA ARG A 164 -9.94 -5.09 -20.70
C ARG A 164 -10.82 -4.64 -19.54
N TYR A 165 -10.36 -3.65 -18.76
CA TYR A 165 -11.12 -3.10 -17.65
C TYR A 165 -12.34 -2.27 -18.12
N LYS A 166 -12.23 -1.62 -19.28
CA LYS A 166 -13.33 -0.86 -19.89
C LYS A 166 -14.41 -1.77 -20.45
N GLU A 167 -14.05 -2.89 -21.07
CA GLU A 167 -14.95 -3.85 -21.67
C GLU A 167 -15.83 -4.57 -20.63
N THR A 168 -15.25 -5.00 -19.51
CA THR A 168 -15.99 -5.64 -18.41
C THR A 168 -17.01 -4.72 -17.73
N HIS A 169 -16.81 -3.41 -17.73
CA HIS A 169 -17.74 -2.44 -17.13
C HIS A 169 -18.85 -2.01 -18.10
N SER A 170 -18.69 -2.19 -19.41
CA SER A 170 -19.74 -1.90 -20.40
C SER A 170 -20.74 -3.04 -20.54
N SER A 171 -20.38 -4.28 -20.28
CA SER A 171 -21.29 -5.44 -20.31
C SER A 171 -22.24 -5.51 -19.11
N ASN A 172 -21.89 -4.93 -17.96
CA ASN A 172 -22.78 -4.88 -16.79
C ASN A 172 -23.82 -3.74 -16.81
N LYS A 173 -23.85 -2.90 -17.86
CA LYS A 173 -24.85 -1.84 -18.03
C LYS A 173 -25.99 -2.21 -18.99
N LYS A 174 -26.05 -3.46 -19.47
CA LYS A 174 -27.08 -3.95 -20.39
C LYS A 174 -27.81 -5.19 -19.83
N GLY A 175 -28.03 -5.21 -18.52
CA GLY A 175 -28.87 -6.20 -17.87
C GLY A 175 -29.91 -5.51 -16.99
#